data_1cda16b10aa9107d5534920ece3dedde
#
_entry.id   1cda16b10aa9107d5534920ece3dedde
#
_cell.length_a   1.000
_cell.length_b   1.000
_cell.length_c   1.000
_cell.angle_alpha   90.00
_cell.angle_beta   90.00
_cell.angle_gamma   90.00
#
_symmetry.space_group_name_H-M   'P 1'
#
loop_
_entity.id
_entity.type
_entity.pdbx_description
1 polymer ?
#
loop_
_entity_poly.entity_id
_entity_poly.type
_entity_poly.pdbx_seq_one_letter_code
_entity_poly.pdbx_strand_id
1 'polypeptide(L)'
;MGRRGERGSAVVDFVLVLVVVLPLFLGICQVALVLHVRNTLTSAASEGARYAATADRGPADGAARTRSQITGALAARFARDVVAHPATVRGAPGVEVRVVAEVPPLGLWGPNVRLVSTGHAVEEPVP
;
A
#
# COMPACT_ATOMS: atom_id res chain seq x y z
N MET A 1 6.05 49.67 28.84
CA MET A 1 7.17 49.00 28.15
C MET A 1 7.10 47.47 28.05
N GLY A 2 6.04 46.82 28.53
CA GLY A 2 5.92 45.37 28.56
C GLY A 2 5.43 44.67 27.27
N ARG A 3 4.95 45.39 26.27
CA ARG A 3 4.25 44.75 25.10
C ARG A 3 5.13 44.18 23.98
N ARG A 4 6.40 44.56 23.91
CA ARG A 4 7.30 44.01 22.89
C ARG A 4 7.88 42.65 23.26
N GLY A 5 8.08 42.37 24.54
CA GLY A 5 8.56 41.09 25.06
C GLY A 5 7.51 39.98 24.96
N GLU A 6 6.23 40.28 25.15
CA GLU A 6 5.13 39.32 25.10
C GLU A 6 4.86 38.83 23.67
N ARG A 7 5.02 39.68 22.64
CA ARG A 7 4.87 39.27 21.24
C ARG A 7 5.99 38.34 20.79
N GLY A 8 7.22 38.56 21.24
CA GLY A 8 8.36 37.69 20.96
C GLY A 8 8.19 36.32 21.61
N SER A 9 7.69 36.25 22.85
CA SER A 9 7.40 35.00 23.54
C SER A 9 6.31 34.18 22.83
N ALA A 10 5.21 34.82 22.42
CA ALA A 10 4.13 34.13 21.68
C ALA A 10 4.59 33.55 20.35
N VAL A 11 5.47 34.24 19.63
CA VAL A 11 6.03 33.71 18.35
C VAL A 11 6.94 32.50 18.63
N VAL A 12 7.78 32.57 19.66
CA VAL A 12 8.66 31.46 20.06
C VAL A 12 7.82 30.24 20.50
N ASP A 13 6.80 30.44 21.31
CA ASP A 13 5.90 29.38 21.74
C ASP A 13 5.17 28.74 20.55
N PHE A 14 4.71 29.54 19.60
CA PHE A 14 4.08 29.04 18.39
C PHE A 14 5.04 28.19 17.54
N VAL A 15 6.28 28.63 17.36
CA VAL A 15 7.30 27.87 16.61
C VAL A 15 7.65 26.57 17.33
N LEU A 16 7.78 26.57 18.65
CA LEU A 16 8.05 25.37 19.43
C LEU A 16 6.91 24.35 19.31
N VAL A 17 5.67 24.80 19.38
CA VAL A 17 4.49 23.94 19.17
C VAL A 17 4.49 23.37 17.76
N LEU A 18 4.80 24.17 16.73
CA LEU A 18 4.89 23.70 15.35
C LEU A 18 5.96 22.62 15.15
N VAL A 19 7.11 22.77 15.81
CA VAL A 19 8.21 21.77 15.74
C VAL A 19 7.75 20.40 16.25
N VAL A 20 6.80 20.35 17.18
CA VAL A 20 6.24 19.10 17.70
C VAL A 20 5.03 18.63 16.88
N VAL A 21 4.12 19.55 16.58
CA VAL A 21 2.84 19.21 15.91
C VAL A 21 3.06 18.77 14.46
N LEU A 22 3.96 19.43 13.73
CA LEU A 22 4.18 19.11 12.32
C LEU A 22 4.73 17.69 12.10
N PRO A 23 5.77 17.23 12.80
CA PRO A 23 6.21 15.83 12.70
C PRO A 23 5.14 14.83 13.13
N LEU A 24 4.37 15.13 14.17
CA LEU A 24 3.26 14.30 14.63
C LEU A 24 2.19 14.17 13.54
N PHE A 25 1.80 15.28 12.93
CA PHE A 25 0.83 15.29 11.82
C PHE A 25 1.34 14.48 10.62
N LEU A 26 2.60 14.68 10.21
CA LEU A 26 3.22 13.92 9.12
C LEU A 26 3.29 12.43 9.44
N GLY A 27 3.57 12.06 10.69
CA GLY A 27 3.56 10.67 11.14
C GLY A 27 2.18 10.01 11.01
N ILE A 28 1.12 10.70 11.40
CA ILE A 28 -0.26 10.23 11.23
C ILE A 28 -0.58 10.06 9.74
N CYS A 29 -0.25 11.04 8.91
CA CYS A 29 -0.44 10.96 7.45
C CYS A 29 0.34 9.79 6.84
N GLN A 30 1.56 9.52 7.32
CA GLN A 30 2.37 8.39 6.87
C GLN A 30 1.69 7.05 7.18
N VAL A 31 1.19 6.87 8.39
CA VAL A 31 0.46 5.64 8.77
C VAL A 31 -0.79 5.48 7.91
N ALA A 32 -1.56 6.53 7.72
CA ALA A 32 -2.76 6.50 6.88
C ALA A 32 -2.42 6.12 5.43
N LEU A 33 -1.35 6.67 4.88
CA LEU A 33 -0.88 6.35 3.52
C LEU A 33 -0.47 4.88 3.41
N VAL A 34 0.31 4.37 4.36
CA VAL A 34 0.76 2.96 4.37
C VAL A 34 -0.44 2.02 4.43
N LEU A 35 -1.41 2.28 5.29
CA LEU A 35 -2.64 1.47 5.40
C LEU A 35 -3.48 1.53 4.12
N HIS A 36 -3.60 2.71 3.52
CA HIS A 36 -4.34 2.87 2.26
C HIS A 36 -3.69 2.08 1.12
N VAL A 37 -2.38 2.21 0.95
CA VAL A 37 -1.63 1.46 -0.07
C VAL A 37 -1.76 -0.05 0.20
N ARG A 38 -1.54 -0.50 1.42
CA ARG A 38 -1.66 -1.91 1.80
C ARG A 38 -3.03 -2.49 1.46
N ASN A 39 -4.10 -1.79 1.82
CA ASN A 39 -5.46 -2.24 1.55
C ASN A 39 -5.73 -2.35 0.04
N THR A 40 -5.27 -1.37 -0.73
CA THR A 40 -5.41 -1.38 -2.19
C THR A 40 -4.62 -2.53 -2.84
N LEU A 41 -3.38 -2.77 -2.40
CA LEU A 41 -2.56 -3.87 -2.91
C LEU A 41 -3.18 -5.23 -2.57
N THR A 42 -3.69 -5.42 -1.35
CA THR A 42 -4.34 -6.66 -0.93
C THR A 42 -5.63 -6.91 -1.73
N SER A 43 -6.42 -5.88 -1.95
CA SER A 43 -7.64 -5.97 -2.76
C SER A 43 -7.31 -6.34 -4.21
N ALA A 44 -6.32 -5.68 -4.81
CA ALA A 44 -5.89 -5.96 -6.17
C ALA A 44 -5.31 -7.37 -6.33
N ALA A 45 -4.51 -7.84 -5.37
CA ALA A 45 -3.97 -9.20 -5.37
C ALA A 45 -5.07 -10.25 -5.26
N SER A 46 -6.06 -10.04 -4.39
CA SER A 46 -7.19 -10.94 -4.22
C SER A 46 -8.07 -11.00 -5.46
N GLU A 47 -8.34 -9.88 -6.09
CA GLU A 47 -9.09 -9.80 -7.34
C GLU A 47 -8.32 -10.47 -8.48
N GLY A 48 -7.01 -10.23 -8.59
CA GLY A 48 -6.16 -10.87 -9.58
C GLY A 48 -6.11 -12.40 -9.42
N ALA A 49 -6.03 -12.89 -8.18
CA ALA A 49 -6.06 -14.31 -7.89
C ALA A 49 -7.40 -14.96 -8.32
N ARG A 50 -8.53 -14.32 -8.01
CA ARG A 50 -9.85 -14.77 -8.46
C ARG A 50 -9.96 -14.78 -9.97
N TYR A 51 -9.45 -13.75 -10.63
CA TYR A 51 -9.45 -13.66 -12.08
C TYR A 51 -8.62 -14.77 -12.74
N ALA A 52 -7.45 -15.08 -12.17
CA ALA A 52 -6.60 -16.17 -12.63
C ALA A 52 -7.21 -17.56 -12.41
N ALA A 53 -8.03 -17.72 -11.38
CA ALA A 53 -8.64 -18.99 -11.00
C ALA A 53 -9.89 -19.37 -11.84
N THR A 54 -10.34 -18.49 -12.74
CA THR A 54 -11.42 -18.81 -13.67
C THR A 54 -10.97 -19.79 -14.77
N ALA A 55 -11.90 -20.61 -15.29
CA ALA A 55 -11.60 -21.78 -16.12
C ALA A 55 -10.72 -21.55 -17.37
N ASP A 56 -10.78 -20.34 -17.97
CA ASP A 56 -10.06 -20.02 -19.22
C ASP A 56 -8.84 -19.12 -19.00
N ARG A 57 -8.33 -19.01 -17.77
CA ARG A 57 -7.28 -18.06 -17.41
C ARG A 57 -6.20 -18.71 -16.55
N GLY A 58 -5.07 -18.02 -16.42
CA GLY A 58 -3.93 -18.52 -15.67
C GLY A 58 -3.25 -17.46 -14.81
N PRO A 59 -2.17 -17.85 -14.12
CA PRO A 59 -1.44 -16.93 -13.24
C PRO A 59 -0.97 -15.65 -13.94
N ALA A 60 -0.54 -15.72 -15.19
CA ALA A 60 -0.12 -14.55 -15.96
C ALA A 60 -1.25 -13.51 -16.14
N ASP A 61 -2.46 -13.98 -16.38
CA ASP A 61 -3.66 -13.12 -16.51
C ASP A 61 -4.00 -12.45 -15.17
N GLY A 62 -3.87 -13.20 -14.08
CA GLY A 62 -4.04 -12.67 -12.73
C GLY A 62 -3.02 -11.59 -12.39
N ALA A 63 -1.76 -11.80 -12.71
CA ALA A 63 -0.71 -10.80 -12.52
C ALA A 63 -0.97 -9.53 -13.35
N ALA A 64 -1.37 -9.67 -14.61
CA ALA A 64 -1.72 -8.54 -15.48
C ALA A 64 -2.92 -7.76 -14.93
N ARG A 65 -3.95 -8.46 -14.47
CA ARG A 65 -5.13 -7.85 -13.85
C ARG A 65 -4.76 -7.07 -12.59
N THR A 66 -3.94 -7.66 -11.73
CA THR A 66 -3.45 -7.02 -10.51
C THR A 66 -2.68 -5.75 -10.82
N ARG A 67 -1.73 -5.78 -11.77
CA ARG A 67 -0.98 -4.59 -12.20
C ARG A 67 -1.88 -3.48 -12.71
N SER A 68 -2.85 -3.83 -13.54
CA SER A 68 -3.82 -2.87 -14.09
C SER A 68 -4.62 -2.18 -12.99
N GLN A 69 -5.09 -2.92 -12.00
CA GLN A 69 -5.83 -2.34 -10.86
C GLN A 69 -4.96 -1.46 -9.99
N ILE A 70 -3.74 -1.87 -9.67
CA ILE A 70 -2.81 -1.05 -8.89
C ILE A 70 -2.49 0.24 -9.63
N THR A 71 -2.19 0.16 -10.92
CA THR A 71 -1.87 1.35 -11.74
C THR A 71 -3.06 2.29 -11.86
N GLY A 72 -4.28 1.77 -11.89
CA GLY A 72 -5.51 2.57 -11.94
C GLY A 72 -5.87 3.25 -10.61
N ALA A 73 -5.54 2.63 -9.48
CA ALA A 73 -5.88 3.12 -8.14
C ALA A 73 -4.74 3.90 -7.47
N LEU A 74 -3.50 3.56 -7.80
CA LEU A 74 -2.27 4.10 -7.23
C LEU A 74 -1.32 4.53 -8.36
N ALA A 75 -0.04 4.72 -8.03
CA ALA A 75 1.00 4.96 -9.04
C ALA A 75 1.57 3.65 -9.59
N ALA A 76 2.02 3.66 -10.85
CA ALA A 76 2.61 2.51 -11.53
C ALA A 76 3.82 1.89 -10.79
N ARG A 77 4.53 2.68 -9.99
CA ARG A 77 5.66 2.21 -9.16
C ARG A 77 5.26 1.12 -8.16
N PHE A 78 4.01 1.08 -7.71
CA PHE A 78 3.49 0.06 -6.80
C PHE A 78 3.11 -1.25 -7.50
N ALA A 79 3.09 -1.27 -8.84
CA ALA A 79 2.76 -2.43 -9.67
C ALA A 79 4.00 -3.10 -10.30
N ARG A 80 5.21 -2.76 -9.88
CA ARG A 80 6.45 -3.25 -10.48
C ARG A 80 6.76 -4.71 -10.11
N ASP A 81 6.49 -5.08 -8.88
CA ASP A 81 6.79 -6.41 -8.35
C ASP A 81 5.48 -7.14 -8.03
N VAL A 82 4.88 -7.69 -9.07
CA VAL A 82 3.67 -8.51 -9.02
C VAL A 82 3.98 -9.86 -9.63
N VAL A 83 3.86 -10.91 -8.83
CA VAL A 83 4.10 -12.30 -9.24
C VAL A 83 2.87 -13.13 -8.94
N ALA A 84 2.48 -13.96 -9.88
CA ALA A 84 1.41 -14.93 -9.71
C ALA A 84 1.94 -16.33 -10.02
N HIS A 85 1.55 -17.31 -9.24
CA HIS A 85 1.96 -18.70 -9.42
C HIS A 85 0.85 -19.65 -8.93
N PRO A 86 0.84 -20.89 -9.49
CA PRO A 86 -0.03 -21.93 -8.96
C PRO A 86 0.31 -22.23 -7.49
N ALA A 87 -0.69 -22.39 -6.65
CA ALA A 87 -0.53 -22.69 -5.24
C ALA A 87 -1.62 -23.64 -4.74
N THR A 88 -1.37 -24.33 -3.66
CA THR A 88 -2.41 -25.11 -2.98
C THR A 88 -3.12 -24.21 -1.97
N VAL A 89 -4.38 -23.97 -2.18
CA VAL A 89 -5.23 -23.15 -1.33
C VAL A 89 -6.25 -24.03 -0.62
N ARG A 90 -6.17 -24.13 0.69
CA ARG A 90 -7.06 -24.98 1.52
C ARG A 90 -7.16 -26.45 1.05
N GLY A 91 -6.03 -27.00 0.54
CA GLY A 91 -5.97 -28.37 0.07
C GLY A 91 -6.45 -28.58 -1.37
N ALA A 92 -6.83 -27.54 -2.08
CA ALA A 92 -7.23 -27.59 -3.49
C ALA A 92 -6.24 -26.79 -4.37
N PRO A 93 -6.13 -27.13 -5.68
CA PRO A 93 -5.40 -26.32 -6.62
C PRO A 93 -5.93 -24.88 -6.67
N GLY A 94 -5.05 -23.91 -6.77
CA GLY A 94 -5.42 -22.51 -6.81
C GLY A 94 -4.29 -21.65 -7.31
N VAL A 95 -4.49 -20.33 -7.25
CA VAL A 95 -3.52 -19.32 -7.65
C VAL A 95 -3.24 -18.39 -6.48
N GLU A 96 -1.97 -18.11 -6.27
CA GLU A 96 -1.50 -17.06 -5.36
C GLU A 96 -0.96 -15.89 -6.20
N VAL A 97 -1.39 -14.69 -5.86
CA VAL A 97 -0.82 -13.45 -6.40
C VAL A 97 -0.14 -12.71 -5.25
N ARG A 98 1.14 -12.42 -5.43
CA ARG A 98 1.97 -11.69 -4.48
C ARG A 98 2.39 -10.36 -5.06
N VAL A 99 2.21 -9.30 -4.28
CA VAL A 99 2.63 -7.94 -4.61
C VAL A 99 3.62 -7.46 -3.55
N VAL A 100 4.76 -6.96 -3.99
CA VAL A 100 5.73 -6.28 -3.14
C VAL A 100 5.83 -4.84 -3.58
N ALA A 101 5.65 -3.91 -2.65
CA ALA A 101 5.74 -2.48 -2.93
C ALA A 101 6.44 -1.76 -1.78
N GLU A 102 6.99 -0.60 -2.07
CA GLU A 102 7.62 0.27 -1.08
C GLU A 102 6.89 1.61 -1.04
N VAL A 103 6.51 2.03 0.17
CA VAL A 103 5.92 3.34 0.42
C VAL A 103 7.02 4.27 0.89
N PRO A 104 7.30 5.37 0.15
CA PRO A 104 8.29 6.34 0.56
C PRO A 104 7.80 7.15 1.78
N PRO A 105 8.73 7.67 2.61
CA PRO A 105 8.36 8.56 3.71
C PRO A 105 7.80 9.88 3.18
N LEU A 106 6.79 10.43 3.86
CA LEU A 106 6.22 11.75 3.56
C LEU A 106 7.10 12.89 4.06
N GLY A 107 7.99 12.62 5.04
CA GLY A 107 8.93 13.59 5.57
C GLY A 107 10.25 13.61 4.77
N LEU A 108 11.15 14.54 5.13
CA LEU A 108 12.50 14.65 4.54
C LEU A 108 13.42 13.48 4.95
N TRP A 109 13.02 12.70 5.96
CA TRP A 109 13.81 11.64 6.58
C TRP A 109 12.91 10.45 6.89
N GLY A 110 13.46 9.26 6.70
CA GLY A 110 12.82 8.02 7.12
C GLY A 110 13.08 6.86 6.15
N PRO A 111 12.96 5.62 6.63
CA PRO A 111 13.07 4.45 5.78
C PRO A 111 11.82 4.29 4.90
N ASN A 112 11.98 3.68 3.74
CA ASN A 112 10.84 3.19 2.97
C ASN A 112 10.15 2.06 3.74
N VAL A 113 8.84 2.03 3.72
CA VAL A 113 8.05 0.95 4.29
C VAL A 113 7.78 -0.08 3.20
N ARG A 114 8.37 -1.27 3.37
CA ARG A 114 8.13 -2.39 2.46
C ARG A 114 6.85 -3.09 2.83
N LEU A 115 5.94 -3.21 1.87
CA LEU A 115 4.68 -3.92 1.99
C LEU A 115 4.70 -5.18 1.13
N VAL A 116 4.22 -6.27 1.70
CA VAL A 116 3.97 -7.53 0.99
C VAL A 116 2.49 -7.85 1.14
N SER A 117 1.79 -7.95 0.03
CA SER A 117 0.37 -8.31 -0.01
C SER A 117 0.17 -9.54 -0.86
N THR A 118 -0.63 -10.48 -0.39
CA THR A 118 -0.94 -11.72 -1.10
C THR A 118 -2.45 -11.90 -1.23
N GLY A 119 -2.87 -12.40 -2.37
CA GLY A 119 -4.23 -12.86 -2.61
C GLY A 119 -4.23 -14.30 -3.07
N HIS A 120 -5.24 -15.05 -2.67
CA HIS A 120 -5.38 -16.46 -3.03
C HIS A 120 -6.77 -16.74 -3.57
N ALA A 121 -6.87 -17.64 -4.54
CA ALA A 121 -8.15 -18.16 -4.99
C ALA A 121 -8.00 -19.63 -5.37
N VAL A 122 -9.04 -20.40 -5.11
CA VAL A 122 -9.15 -21.81 -5.55
C VAL A 122 -9.57 -21.80 -7.01
N GLU A 123 -8.93 -22.64 -7.83
CA GLU A 123 -9.32 -22.81 -9.22
C GLU A 123 -10.72 -23.40 -9.34
N GLU A 124 -11.52 -22.92 -10.28
CA GLU A 124 -12.77 -23.53 -10.63
C GLU A 124 -12.50 -24.91 -11.26
N PRO A 125 -13.15 -25.99 -10.77
CA PRO A 125 -13.04 -27.28 -11.41
C PRO A 125 -13.58 -27.18 -12.85
N VAL A 126 -12.76 -27.57 -13.79
CA VAL A 126 -13.20 -27.68 -15.20
C VAL A 126 -14.21 -28.84 -15.25
N PRO A 127 -15.41 -28.60 -15.75
CA PRO A 127 -16.42 -29.67 -15.87
C PRO A 127 -16.04 -30.74 -16.89
#